data_ef2c36ffebb6aee969c26ddb06e0586b
#
_entry.id   ef2c36ffebb6aee969c26ddb06e0586b
#
_cell.length_a   1.000
_cell.length_b   1.000
_cell.length_c   1.000
_cell.angle_alpha   90.00
_cell.angle_beta   90.00
_cell.angle_gamma   90.00
#
_symmetry.space_group_name_H-M   'P 1'
#
loop_
_entity.id
_entity.type
_entity.pdbx_description
1 polymer ?
#
loop_
_entity_poly.entity_id
_entity_poly.type
_entity_poly.pdbx_seq_one_letter_code
_entity_poly.pdbx_strand_id
1 'polypeptide(L)'
;MLRLLNTTFKRGAIGVCLDIKAREALWEYGLDYNHGTGHGVGFVNTVHEAPTSIRNKINKDLYRNLEFEPGMIMSDEPGVYISGKHGIRMEILMTVVEKQDGFLGFESLTMAPIDNEPLLVEVMTKRDIELYNNYQKQVYDSISGGLNEEEKAWLKEVTKEI
;
A
#
# COMPACT_ATOMS: atom_id res chain seq x y z
N MET A 1 -1.09 3.20 3.60
CA MET A 1 -0.79 1.94 2.91
C MET A 1 -2.01 1.00 2.91
N LEU A 2 -2.31 0.19 3.92
CA LEU A 2 -3.36 -0.84 3.87
C LEU A 2 -4.77 -0.33 3.52
N ARG A 3 -5.14 0.89 3.87
CA ARG A 3 -6.40 1.50 3.44
C ARG A 3 -6.45 1.70 1.92
N LEU A 4 -5.34 2.10 1.30
CA LEU A 4 -5.25 2.26 -0.15
C LEU A 4 -5.27 0.91 -0.86
N LEU A 5 -4.44 -0.05 -0.43
CA LEU A 5 -4.43 -1.42 -0.96
C LEU A 5 -5.84 -2.03 -1.00
N ASN A 6 -6.64 -1.81 0.05
CA ASN A 6 -7.98 -2.38 0.18
C ASN A 6 -9.10 -1.48 -0.38
N THR A 7 -8.74 -0.49 -1.21
CA THR A 7 -9.74 0.37 -1.85
C THR A 7 -10.29 -0.28 -3.11
N THR A 8 -11.63 -0.31 -3.20
CA THR A 8 -12.34 -0.60 -4.46
C THR A 8 -12.75 0.72 -5.09
N PHE A 9 -12.55 0.86 -6.38
CA PHE A 9 -12.81 2.09 -7.12
C PHE A 9 -13.40 1.80 -8.49
N LYS A 10 -14.12 2.77 -9.04
CA LYS A 10 -14.77 2.61 -10.35
C LYS A 10 -13.73 2.74 -11.45
N ARG A 11 -13.87 1.96 -12.53
CA ARG A 11 -13.10 2.13 -13.77
C ARG A 11 -13.21 3.59 -14.24
N GLY A 12 -12.12 4.14 -14.72
CA GLY A 12 -11.99 5.57 -15.04
C GLY A 12 -11.36 6.41 -13.91
N ALA A 13 -11.08 5.81 -12.75
CA ALA A 13 -10.37 6.52 -11.69
C ALA A 13 -8.89 6.72 -12.07
N ILE A 14 -8.35 7.87 -11.66
CA ILE A 14 -6.93 8.21 -11.78
C ILE A 14 -6.31 8.35 -10.37
N GLY A 15 -4.99 8.36 -10.28
CA GLY A 15 -4.28 8.30 -9.01
C GLY A 15 -4.65 9.40 -8.00
N VAL A 16 -4.99 10.63 -8.46
CA VAL A 16 -5.42 11.70 -7.57
C VAL A 16 -6.73 11.38 -6.82
N CYS A 17 -7.58 10.54 -7.39
CA CYS A 17 -8.83 10.12 -6.74
C CYS A 17 -8.59 9.19 -5.55
N LEU A 18 -7.45 8.49 -5.51
CA LEU A 18 -7.16 7.44 -4.54
C LEU A 18 -6.15 7.87 -3.46
N ASP A 19 -5.34 8.89 -3.74
CA ASP A 19 -4.26 9.35 -2.85
C ASP A 19 -4.72 9.66 -1.42
N ILE A 20 -5.93 10.20 -1.27
CA ILE A 20 -6.51 10.51 0.03
C ILE A 20 -6.60 9.28 0.95
N LYS A 21 -6.77 8.07 0.39
CA LYS A 21 -6.85 6.83 1.16
C LYS A 21 -5.58 6.49 1.94
N ALA A 22 -4.45 7.03 1.49
CA ALA A 22 -3.18 6.90 2.20
C ALA A 22 -2.91 8.07 3.15
N ARG A 23 -3.40 9.30 2.82
CA ARG A 23 -3.08 10.51 3.58
C ARG A 23 -4.04 10.82 4.70
N GLU A 24 -5.32 10.45 4.60
CA GLU A 24 -6.37 10.88 5.54
C GLU A 24 -5.98 10.62 7.00
N ALA A 25 -5.38 9.46 7.29
CA ALA A 25 -4.95 9.12 8.65
C ALA A 25 -3.83 10.03 9.19
N LEU A 26 -2.96 10.55 8.33
CA LEU A 26 -1.91 11.50 8.72
C LEU A 26 -2.49 12.91 8.89
N TRP A 27 -3.40 13.31 8.01
CA TRP A 27 -4.03 14.62 8.06
C TRP A 27 -4.87 14.82 9.33
N GLU A 28 -5.48 13.77 9.86
CA GLU A 28 -6.16 13.80 11.17
C GLU A 28 -5.24 14.26 12.32
N TYR A 29 -3.93 14.03 12.17
CA TYR A 29 -2.90 14.45 13.13
C TYR A 29 -2.09 15.67 12.67
N GLY A 30 -2.53 16.37 11.61
CA GLY A 30 -1.81 17.54 11.07
C GLY A 30 -0.46 17.18 10.42
N LEU A 31 -0.28 15.92 10.04
CA LEU A 31 0.93 15.40 9.39
C LEU A 31 0.69 15.17 7.90
N ASP A 32 1.76 15.26 7.10
CA ASP A 32 1.73 14.94 5.68
C ASP A 32 3.14 14.56 5.20
N TYR A 33 3.24 14.08 3.96
CA TYR A 33 4.50 13.84 3.26
C TYR A 33 4.51 14.53 1.91
N ASN A 34 5.71 14.95 1.44
CA ASN A 34 5.89 15.82 0.27
C ASN A 34 6.14 15.06 -1.05
N HIS A 35 6.13 13.73 -1.03
CA HIS A 35 6.28 12.90 -2.23
C HIS A 35 4.94 12.31 -2.71
N GLY A 36 4.94 11.63 -3.85
CA GLY A 36 3.78 10.87 -4.29
C GLY A 36 3.54 9.66 -3.38
N THR A 37 2.30 9.22 -3.27
CA THR A 37 1.95 8.00 -2.52
C THR A 37 2.37 6.75 -3.26
N GLY A 38 2.42 6.80 -4.59
CA GLY A 38 2.85 5.67 -5.40
C GLY A 38 3.10 6.06 -6.86
N HIS A 39 3.74 5.16 -7.56
CA HIS A 39 4.14 5.29 -8.97
C HIS A 39 4.07 3.95 -9.68
N GLY A 40 4.03 3.96 -11.01
CA GLY A 40 4.20 2.76 -11.82
C GLY A 40 5.62 2.20 -11.69
N VAL A 41 5.76 0.90 -11.83
CA VAL A 41 7.04 0.19 -11.70
C VAL A 41 7.43 -0.41 -13.04
N GLY A 42 8.65 -0.10 -13.49
CA GLY A 42 9.17 -0.54 -14.78
C GLY A 42 9.61 -1.99 -14.80
N PHE A 43 9.55 -2.57 -16.01
CA PHE A 43 9.92 -3.98 -16.23
C PHE A 43 11.43 -4.22 -16.13
N VAL A 44 12.26 -3.26 -16.60
CA VAL A 44 13.72 -3.40 -16.60
C VAL A 44 14.39 -2.15 -16.06
N ASN A 45 14.97 -2.25 -14.87
CA ASN A 45 15.80 -1.22 -14.22
C ASN A 45 15.18 0.19 -14.10
N THR A 46 13.89 0.34 -14.32
CA THR A 46 13.18 1.61 -14.17
C THR A 46 12.24 1.54 -12.98
N VAL A 47 12.72 1.94 -11.80
CA VAL A 47 11.94 1.91 -10.57
C VAL A 47 10.69 2.79 -10.70
N HIS A 48 10.83 4.00 -11.26
CA HIS A 48 9.73 4.90 -11.52
C HIS A 48 9.36 4.87 -13.01
N GLU A 49 8.27 4.23 -13.36
CA GLU A 49 7.81 4.18 -14.75
C GLU A 49 6.37 4.70 -14.88
N ALA A 50 6.13 5.41 -16.00
CA ALA A 50 4.78 5.79 -16.42
C ALA A 50 3.96 4.50 -16.73
N PRO A 51 2.60 4.54 -16.83
CA PRO A 51 1.87 5.75 -17.18
C PRO A 51 1.18 6.45 -16.01
N THR A 52 1.05 5.82 -14.84
CA THR A 52 0.25 6.42 -13.77
C THR A 52 1.03 6.65 -12.47
N SER A 53 0.46 7.45 -11.59
CA SER A 53 1.00 7.72 -10.26
C SER A 53 -0.13 8.03 -9.30
N ILE A 54 0.05 7.69 -8.03
CA ILE A 54 -0.88 8.04 -6.94
C ILE A 54 -0.28 9.24 -6.21
N ARG A 55 -0.95 10.39 -6.26
CA ARG A 55 -0.50 11.64 -5.64
C ARG A 55 -1.63 12.63 -5.47
N ASN A 56 -1.49 13.53 -4.51
CA ASN A 56 -2.50 14.56 -4.18
C ASN A 56 -2.55 15.76 -5.16
N LYS A 57 -1.91 15.66 -6.31
CA LYS A 57 -1.87 16.72 -7.33
C LYS A 57 -2.00 16.12 -8.71
N ILE A 58 -2.76 16.79 -9.57
CA ILE A 58 -2.78 16.48 -11.00
C ILE A 58 -1.42 16.87 -11.59
N ASN A 59 -0.79 15.93 -12.29
CA ASN A 59 0.44 16.20 -12.98
C ASN A 59 0.17 17.05 -14.24
N LYS A 60 1.04 18.01 -14.51
CA LYS A 60 0.98 18.80 -15.75
C LYS A 60 1.23 17.94 -16.99
N ASP A 61 2.01 16.88 -16.83
CA ASP A 61 2.22 15.87 -17.86
C ASP A 61 1.00 14.94 -17.87
N LEU A 62 0.08 15.17 -18.82
CA LEU A 62 -1.21 14.47 -18.90
C LEU A 62 -1.07 12.95 -18.92
N TYR A 63 -0.03 12.41 -19.54
CA TYR A 63 0.22 10.95 -19.60
C TYR A 63 0.48 10.31 -18.23
N ARG A 64 0.77 11.10 -17.20
CA ARG A 64 0.94 10.62 -15.82
C ARG A 64 -0.34 10.61 -14.99
N ASN A 65 -1.45 11.01 -15.60
CA ASN A 65 -2.77 11.00 -14.96
C ASN A 65 -3.70 10.01 -15.68
N LEU A 66 -3.15 8.93 -16.24
CA LEU A 66 -3.97 7.93 -16.91
C LEU A 66 -4.80 7.14 -15.90
N GLU A 67 -5.92 6.63 -16.40
CA GLU A 67 -6.81 5.75 -15.65
C GLU A 67 -6.11 4.45 -15.30
N PHE A 68 -6.50 3.87 -14.18
CA PHE A 68 -6.03 2.55 -13.80
C PHE A 68 -6.61 1.45 -14.70
N GLU A 69 -5.73 0.58 -15.18
CA GLU A 69 -6.10 -0.61 -15.95
C GLU A 69 -5.59 -1.88 -15.27
N PRO A 70 -6.36 -2.99 -15.34
CA PRO A 70 -5.91 -4.28 -14.78
C PRO A 70 -4.53 -4.69 -15.29
N GLY A 71 -3.71 -5.20 -14.39
CA GLY A 71 -2.32 -5.59 -14.67
C GLY A 71 -1.28 -4.49 -14.47
N MET A 72 -1.69 -3.23 -14.26
CA MET A 72 -0.75 -2.17 -13.87
C MET A 72 -0.14 -2.48 -12.49
N ILE A 73 1.18 -2.33 -12.37
CA ILE A 73 1.91 -2.49 -11.12
C ILE A 73 2.22 -1.11 -10.55
N MET A 74 1.89 -0.92 -9.28
CA MET A 74 2.03 0.35 -8.57
C MET A 74 2.75 0.13 -7.25
N SER A 75 3.56 1.12 -6.82
CA SER A 75 3.94 1.23 -5.41
C SER A 75 2.81 1.88 -4.59
N ASP A 76 2.79 1.57 -3.29
CA ASP A 76 1.97 2.23 -2.26
C ASP A 76 2.89 2.49 -1.07
N GLU A 77 3.42 3.73 -0.97
CA GLU A 77 4.58 4.09 -0.14
C GLU A 77 4.37 5.34 0.72
N PRO A 78 3.26 5.47 1.45
CA PRO A 78 3.07 6.60 2.36
C PRO A 78 4.16 6.64 3.44
N GLY A 79 4.44 7.85 3.94
CA GLY A 79 5.45 8.02 4.97
C GLY A 79 5.17 9.21 5.88
N VAL A 80 5.91 9.28 6.98
CA VAL A 80 5.97 10.43 7.87
C VAL A 80 7.43 10.78 8.15
N TYR A 81 7.74 12.08 8.15
CA TYR A 81 9.12 12.55 8.30
C TYR A 81 9.14 13.75 9.24
N ILE A 82 9.73 13.55 10.42
CA ILE A 82 9.84 14.58 11.46
C ILE A 82 11.27 15.12 11.45
N SER A 83 11.44 16.36 10.99
CA SER A 83 12.75 16.99 10.86
C SER A 83 13.53 16.94 12.17
N GLY A 84 14.80 16.51 12.09
CA GLY A 84 15.69 16.36 13.24
C GLY A 84 15.36 15.19 14.20
N LYS A 85 14.39 14.34 13.87
CA LYS A 85 13.99 13.20 14.68
C LYS A 85 14.09 11.88 13.92
N HIS A 86 13.09 11.56 13.08
CA HIS A 86 13.02 10.29 12.36
C HIS A 86 12.13 10.40 11.11
N GLY A 87 12.23 9.40 10.26
CA GLY A 87 11.31 9.16 9.16
C GLY A 87 10.90 7.69 9.12
N ILE A 88 9.65 7.45 8.74
CA ILE A 88 9.09 6.11 8.56
C ILE A 88 8.41 6.09 7.21
N ARG A 89 8.72 5.09 6.37
CA ARG A 89 7.99 4.78 5.15
C ARG A 89 7.59 3.31 5.20
N MET A 90 6.33 3.04 4.90
CA MET A 90 5.83 1.69 4.68
C MET A 90 5.52 1.55 3.20
N GLU A 91 6.06 0.51 2.57
CA GLU A 91 5.92 0.36 1.12
C GLU A 91 5.58 -1.07 0.74
N ILE A 92 4.64 -1.20 -0.19
CA ILE A 92 4.32 -2.44 -0.89
C ILE A 92 4.22 -2.18 -2.40
N LEU A 93 4.44 -3.21 -3.18
CA LEU A 93 4.00 -3.27 -4.57
C LEU A 93 2.61 -3.91 -4.63
N MET A 94 1.76 -3.37 -5.48
CA MET A 94 0.41 -3.87 -5.70
C MET A 94 0.09 -3.87 -7.20
N THR A 95 -0.79 -4.77 -7.62
CA THR A 95 -1.32 -4.81 -8.98
C THR A 95 -2.77 -4.41 -9.00
N VAL A 96 -3.18 -3.76 -10.09
CA VAL A 96 -4.59 -3.44 -10.35
C VAL A 96 -5.31 -4.70 -10.83
N VAL A 97 -6.45 -5.01 -10.22
CA VAL A 97 -7.26 -6.18 -10.56
C VAL A 97 -8.72 -5.79 -10.83
N GLU A 98 -9.38 -6.58 -11.65
CA GLU A 98 -10.82 -6.44 -11.84
C GLU A 98 -11.58 -6.92 -10.60
N LYS A 99 -12.62 -6.19 -10.25
CA LYS A 99 -13.65 -6.55 -9.28
C LYS A 99 -15.00 -6.63 -10.00
N GLN A 100 -16.08 -6.91 -9.26
CA GLN A 100 -17.41 -7.02 -9.84
C GLN A 100 -17.93 -5.68 -10.37
N ASP A 101 -18.87 -5.73 -11.32
CA ASP A 101 -19.69 -4.62 -11.80
C ASP A 101 -18.91 -3.38 -12.32
N GLY A 102 -17.77 -3.62 -12.98
CA GLY A 102 -16.94 -2.55 -13.55
C GLY A 102 -16.12 -1.77 -12.53
N PHE A 103 -15.96 -2.32 -11.34
CA PHE A 103 -15.03 -1.81 -10.35
C PHE A 103 -13.65 -2.45 -10.52
N LEU A 104 -12.65 -1.75 -10.03
CA LEU A 104 -11.27 -2.19 -9.89
C LEU A 104 -10.87 -2.18 -8.42
N GLY A 105 -9.78 -2.84 -8.11
CA GLY A 105 -9.15 -2.81 -6.79
C GLY A 105 -7.68 -3.13 -6.92
N PHE A 106 -7.03 -3.33 -5.80
CA PHE A 106 -5.64 -3.73 -5.78
C PHE A 106 -5.46 -5.10 -5.12
N GLU A 107 -4.38 -5.78 -5.47
CA GLU A 107 -3.85 -6.95 -4.79
C GLU A 107 -2.37 -6.75 -4.51
N SER A 108 -1.92 -7.11 -3.31
CA SER A 108 -0.52 -7.00 -2.93
C SER A 108 0.35 -8.00 -3.69
N LEU A 109 1.47 -7.52 -4.23
CA LEU A 109 2.55 -8.36 -4.75
C LEU A 109 3.64 -8.57 -3.70
N THR A 110 3.77 -7.63 -2.75
CA THR A 110 4.70 -7.75 -1.63
C THR A 110 4.13 -8.69 -0.58
N MET A 111 4.89 -9.73 -0.25
CA MET A 111 4.55 -10.73 0.77
C MET A 111 5.62 -10.71 1.87
N ALA A 112 5.74 -9.55 2.54
CA ALA A 112 6.64 -9.35 3.67
C ALA A 112 5.85 -8.95 4.91
N PRO A 113 6.17 -9.49 6.10
CA PRO A 113 5.52 -9.08 7.34
C PRO A 113 5.70 -7.59 7.61
N ILE A 114 4.66 -6.96 8.11
CA ILE A 114 4.75 -5.62 8.68
C ILE A 114 5.17 -5.77 10.14
N ASP A 115 6.24 -5.08 10.53
CA ASP A 115 6.70 -5.05 11.92
C ASP A 115 5.59 -4.47 12.82
N ASN A 116 5.24 -5.17 13.88
CA ASN A 116 4.20 -4.78 14.83
C ASN A 116 4.75 -4.04 16.06
N GLU A 117 6.07 -4.06 16.29
CA GLU A 117 6.68 -3.40 17.44
C GLU A 117 6.41 -1.89 17.50
N PRO A 118 6.49 -1.14 16.38
CA PRO A 118 6.24 0.30 16.40
C PRO A 118 4.75 0.68 16.32
N LEU A 119 3.81 -0.26 16.31
CA LEU A 119 2.39 0.05 16.15
C LEU A 119 1.76 0.57 17.45
N LEU A 120 1.07 1.69 17.36
CA LEU A 120 0.22 2.22 18.42
C LEU A 120 -1.21 1.69 18.24
N VAL A 121 -1.45 0.45 18.68
CA VAL A 121 -2.72 -0.26 18.44
C VAL A 121 -3.91 0.50 19.04
N GLU A 122 -3.70 1.21 20.14
CA GLU A 122 -4.74 1.98 20.84
C GLU A 122 -5.30 3.17 20.02
N VAL A 123 -4.58 3.64 19.01
CA VAL A 123 -5.07 4.69 18.10
C VAL A 123 -5.60 4.15 16.76
N MET A 124 -5.50 2.86 16.54
CA MET A 124 -6.02 2.21 15.33
C MET A 124 -7.53 2.04 15.40
N THR A 125 -8.21 2.27 14.29
CA THR A 125 -9.63 1.90 14.18
C THR A 125 -9.79 0.38 14.08
N LYS A 126 -10.99 -0.14 14.41
CA LYS A 126 -11.30 -1.56 14.19
C LYS A 126 -11.02 -2.00 12.74
N ARG A 127 -11.33 -1.12 11.80
CA ARG A 127 -11.06 -1.37 10.38
C ARG A 127 -9.56 -1.49 10.07
N ASP A 128 -8.72 -0.64 10.67
CA ASP A 128 -7.27 -0.71 10.47
C ASP A 128 -6.68 -2.00 11.05
N ILE A 129 -7.16 -2.45 12.20
CA ILE A 129 -6.78 -3.73 12.81
C ILE A 129 -7.17 -4.91 11.90
N GLU A 130 -8.41 -4.92 11.38
CA GLU A 130 -8.85 -5.94 10.42
C GLU A 130 -7.96 -5.98 9.17
N LEU A 131 -7.66 -4.81 8.59
CA LEU A 131 -6.81 -4.72 7.40
C LEU A 131 -5.39 -5.22 7.68
N TYR A 132 -4.85 -4.88 8.84
CA TYR A 132 -3.54 -5.36 9.29
C TYR A 132 -3.52 -6.88 9.45
N ASN A 133 -4.45 -7.44 10.23
CA ASN A 133 -4.52 -8.86 10.50
C ASN A 133 -4.75 -9.68 9.21
N ASN A 134 -5.61 -9.19 8.31
CA ASN A 134 -5.84 -9.83 7.01
C ASN A 134 -4.57 -9.83 6.13
N TYR A 135 -3.81 -8.73 6.11
CA TYR A 135 -2.55 -8.66 5.37
C TYR A 135 -1.51 -9.61 5.95
N GLN A 136 -1.31 -9.61 7.28
CA GLN A 136 -0.37 -10.52 7.95
C GLN A 136 -0.73 -11.99 7.71
N LYS A 137 -2.02 -12.33 7.77
CA LYS A 137 -2.51 -13.67 7.44
C LYS A 137 -2.20 -14.03 5.99
N GLN A 138 -2.44 -13.12 5.03
CA GLN A 138 -2.12 -13.33 3.61
C GLN A 138 -0.62 -13.59 3.42
N VAL A 139 0.25 -12.85 4.10
CA VAL A 139 1.70 -13.06 4.07
C VAL A 139 2.04 -14.46 4.55
N TYR A 140 1.54 -14.86 5.73
CA TYR A 140 1.78 -16.20 6.27
C TYR A 140 1.34 -17.30 5.32
N ASP A 141 0.10 -17.23 4.85
CA ASP A 141 -0.50 -18.24 3.96
C ASP A 141 0.28 -18.36 2.64
N SER A 142 0.80 -17.23 2.12
CA SER A 142 1.48 -17.19 0.82
C SER A 142 2.89 -17.79 0.85
N ILE A 143 3.63 -17.60 1.93
CA ILE A 143 5.07 -17.95 1.93
C ILE A 143 5.42 -19.09 2.89
N SER A 144 4.60 -19.43 3.88
CA SER A 144 4.91 -20.47 4.87
C SER A 144 5.17 -21.84 4.26
N GLY A 145 4.54 -22.16 3.13
CA GLY A 145 4.72 -23.44 2.43
C GLY A 145 6.14 -23.71 1.90
N GLY A 146 6.92 -22.63 1.68
CA GLY A 146 8.30 -22.71 1.21
C GLY A 146 9.37 -22.68 2.30
N LEU A 147 8.97 -22.57 3.57
CA LEU A 147 9.86 -22.39 4.72
C LEU A 147 10.07 -23.69 5.50
N ASN A 148 11.22 -23.81 6.17
CA ASN A 148 11.48 -24.87 7.16
C ASN A 148 10.72 -24.58 8.48
N GLU A 149 10.73 -25.50 9.44
CA GLU A 149 9.93 -25.40 10.67
C GLU A 149 10.36 -24.22 11.58
N GLU A 150 11.65 -23.89 11.63
CA GLU A 150 12.17 -22.75 12.41
C GLU A 150 11.72 -21.41 11.77
N GLU A 151 11.86 -21.29 10.46
CA GLU A 151 11.40 -20.13 9.70
C GLU A 151 9.89 -19.93 9.78
N LYS A 152 9.11 -21.02 9.71
CA LYS A 152 7.66 -20.97 9.92
C LYS A 152 7.28 -20.49 11.30
N ALA A 153 8.00 -20.97 12.33
CA ALA A 153 7.74 -20.56 13.71
C ALA A 153 8.02 -19.05 13.87
N TRP A 154 9.12 -18.58 13.31
CA TRP A 154 9.44 -17.14 13.27
C TRP A 154 8.37 -16.35 12.48
N LEU A 155 8.02 -16.79 11.26
CA LEU A 155 7.01 -16.12 10.45
C LEU A 155 5.67 -16.03 11.18
N LYS A 156 5.24 -17.11 11.84
CA LYS A 156 4.01 -17.14 12.62
C LYS A 156 4.02 -16.12 13.75
N GLU A 157 5.17 -15.92 14.42
CA GLU A 157 5.29 -14.94 15.49
C GLU A 157 5.21 -13.49 14.95
N VAL A 158 5.90 -13.19 13.85
CA VAL A 158 5.91 -11.82 13.29
C VAL A 158 4.65 -11.47 12.50
N THR A 159 3.83 -12.46 12.15
CA THR A 159 2.53 -12.25 11.47
C THR A 159 1.32 -12.47 12.37
N LYS A 160 1.52 -12.57 13.69
CA LYS A 160 0.41 -12.74 14.62
C LYS A 160 -0.54 -11.54 14.61
N GLU A 161 -1.79 -11.81 14.91
CA GLU A 161 -2.82 -10.78 15.07
C GLU A 161 -2.51 -9.84 16.24
N ILE A 162 -2.97 -8.58 16.11
CA ILE A 162 -2.88 -7.55 17.14
C ILE A 162 -4.25 -7.20 17.70
#